data_2f897db5581bb39f0ceb4d988a1d4b8e
#
_entry.id   2f897db5581bb39f0ceb4d988a1d4b8e
#
_cell.length_a   1.000
_cell.length_b   1.000
_cell.length_c   1.000
_cell.angle_alpha   90.00
_cell.angle_beta   90.00
_cell.angle_gamma   90.00
#
_symmetry.space_group_name_H-M   'P 1'
#
loop_
_entity.id
_entity.type
_entity.pdbx_description
1 polymer ?
#
loop_
_entity_poly.entity_id
_entity_poly.type
_entity_poly.pdbx_seq_one_letter_code
_entity_poly.pdbx_strand_id
1 'polypeptide(L)'
;SIIIKMNLLDRKKAIPILIGDHKRFLIISGLAGPAKDIGFLTKESPNTFLFGGAMGGALPTSLGLALSRPKETVLCVSGDGDILMSMGCLATIATTKPKNLIIICIDNASYLETGGQTSHTGLGVNLDIIAEGCGFPITKTIVTEEELLGGKKILDDNCSGPVFILLKVSKSNPPKYSRNWNASEEKFKFRKNLIN
;
A
#
# COMPACT_ATOMS: atom_id res chain seq x y z
N SER A 1 19.04 26.68 -12.29
CA SER A 1 17.97 25.96 -11.56
C SER A 1 18.60 25.17 -10.42
N ILE A 2 18.35 25.59 -9.19
CA ILE A 2 18.76 24.86 -7.99
C ILE A 2 17.85 23.64 -7.92
N ILE A 3 18.36 22.48 -8.35
CA ILE A 3 17.70 21.20 -8.07
C ILE A 3 17.92 20.94 -6.59
N ILE A 4 16.94 21.29 -5.77
CA ILE A 4 16.88 20.82 -4.38
C ILE A 4 16.73 19.31 -4.48
N LYS A 5 17.81 18.58 -4.20
CA LYS A 5 17.78 17.14 -4.06
C LYS A 5 16.93 16.83 -2.83
N MET A 6 15.64 16.67 -3.00
CA MET A 6 14.76 16.21 -1.91
C MET A 6 15.30 14.85 -1.47
N ASN A 7 15.70 14.76 -0.21
CA ASN A 7 16.04 13.50 0.42
C ASN A 7 14.74 12.72 0.61
N LEU A 8 14.43 11.86 -0.38
CA LEU A 8 13.26 10.97 -0.29
C LEU A 8 13.39 10.05 0.92
N LEU A 9 12.25 9.69 1.47
CA LEU A 9 12.15 8.86 2.67
C LEU A 9 12.81 7.48 2.51
N ASP A 10 13.44 6.99 3.57
CA ASP A 10 13.85 5.59 3.66
C ASP A 10 12.62 4.73 4.01
N ARG A 11 12.22 3.86 3.09
CA ARG A 11 11.08 2.96 3.25
C ARG A 11 11.12 2.12 4.52
N LYS A 12 12.33 1.71 4.96
CA LYS A 12 12.52 0.88 6.16
C LYS A 12 12.15 1.60 7.45
N LYS A 13 12.23 2.93 7.45
CA LYS A 13 11.84 3.79 8.58
C LYS A 13 10.41 4.32 8.41
N ALA A 14 10.09 4.81 7.22
CA ALA A 14 8.83 5.48 6.95
C ALA A 14 7.60 4.56 7.09
N ILE A 15 7.69 3.33 6.55
CA ILE A 15 6.55 2.40 6.56
C ILE A 15 6.14 2.00 7.98
N PRO A 16 7.05 1.57 8.89
CA PRO A 16 6.69 1.27 10.27
C PRO A 16 6.12 2.47 11.03
N ILE A 17 6.65 3.68 10.81
CA ILE A 17 6.15 4.90 11.45
C ILE A 17 4.73 5.21 10.97
N LEU A 18 4.48 5.14 9.66
CA LEU A 18 3.20 5.45 9.06
C LEU A 18 2.11 4.45 9.50
N ILE A 19 2.39 3.15 9.44
CA ILE A 19 1.41 2.10 9.76
C ILE A 19 1.16 1.99 11.27
N GLY A 20 2.20 2.13 12.09
CA GLY A 20 2.11 1.98 13.55
C GLY A 20 1.70 0.56 13.95
N ASP A 21 0.66 0.41 14.77
CA ASP A 21 0.16 -0.91 15.16
C ASP A 21 -0.57 -1.58 13.99
N HIS A 22 0.16 -2.49 13.32
CA HIS A 22 -0.36 -3.22 12.17
C HIS A 22 -1.47 -4.23 12.53
N LYS A 23 -1.61 -4.61 13.80
CA LYS A 23 -2.58 -5.64 14.24
C LYS A 23 -4.03 -5.19 14.11
N ARG A 24 -4.26 -3.90 14.07
CA ARG A 24 -5.60 -3.30 13.91
C ARG A 24 -6.15 -3.35 12.49
N PHE A 25 -5.36 -3.80 11.52
CA PHE A 25 -5.74 -3.85 10.11
C PHE A 25 -5.82 -5.29 9.61
N LEU A 26 -6.69 -5.53 8.64
CA LEU A 26 -6.54 -6.63 7.69
C LEU A 26 -5.64 -6.12 6.55
N ILE A 27 -4.46 -6.70 6.38
CA ILE A 27 -3.46 -6.16 5.45
C ILE A 27 -3.37 -7.03 4.21
N ILE A 28 -3.55 -6.40 3.05
CA ILE A 28 -3.24 -6.98 1.74
C ILE A 28 -2.03 -6.23 1.18
N SER A 29 -0.95 -6.95 0.95
CA SER A 29 0.24 -6.36 0.34
C SER A 29 0.40 -6.78 -1.11
N GLY A 30 0.77 -5.82 -1.96
CA GLY A 30 1.27 -6.09 -3.31
C GLY A 30 2.56 -6.89 -3.30
N LEU A 31 3.00 -7.25 -4.48
CA LEU A 31 4.19 -8.08 -4.68
C LEU A 31 5.51 -7.30 -4.51
N ALA A 32 6.65 -8.01 -4.61
CA ALA A 32 7.99 -7.45 -4.65
C ALA A 32 8.39 -6.66 -3.38
N GLY A 33 8.78 -5.39 -3.52
CA GLY A 33 9.20 -4.53 -2.42
C GLY A 33 8.19 -4.43 -1.29
N PRO A 34 6.93 -4.05 -1.56
CA PRO A 34 5.86 -3.99 -0.55
C PRO A 34 5.66 -5.30 0.21
N ALA A 35 5.73 -6.45 -0.46
CA ALA A 35 5.62 -7.75 0.23
C ALA A 35 6.78 -7.98 1.22
N LYS A 36 8.00 -7.53 0.87
CA LYS A 36 9.17 -7.61 1.78
C LYS A 36 9.03 -6.63 2.96
N ASP A 37 8.55 -5.42 2.71
CA ASP A 37 8.32 -4.43 3.78
C ASP A 37 7.29 -4.92 4.79
N ILE A 38 6.13 -5.35 4.29
CA ILE A 38 5.03 -5.79 5.14
C ILE A 38 5.33 -7.14 5.80
N GLY A 39 5.95 -8.07 5.08
CA GLY A 39 6.42 -9.33 5.66
C GLY A 39 7.40 -9.11 6.80
N PHE A 40 8.37 -8.20 6.63
CA PHE A 40 9.31 -7.82 7.68
C PHE A 40 8.61 -7.18 8.89
N LEU A 41 7.65 -6.28 8.65
CA LEU A 41 6.92 -5.57 9.70
C LEU A 41 6.01 -6.51 10.50
N THR A 42 5.25 -7.37 9.80
CA THR A 42 4.17 -8.16 10.43
C THR A 42 4.59 -9.59 10.78
N LYS A 43 5.74 -10.06 10.27
CA LYS A 43 6.17 -11.47 10.35
C LYS A 43 5.12 -12.43 9.80
N GLU A 44 4.42 -12.00 8.74
CA GLU A 44 3.30 -12.75 8.14
C GLU A 44 2.25 -13.18 9.17
N SER A 45 1.89 -12.25 10.07
CA SER A 45 0.83 -12.48 11.05
C SER A 45 -0.50 -12.85 10.38
N PRO A 46 -1.42 -13.53 11.06
CA PRO A 46 -2.65 -14.06 10.45
C PRO A 46 -3.57 -13.01 9.82
N ASN A 47 -3.44 -11.73 10.21
CA ASN A 47 -4.17 -10.60 9.61
C ASN A 47 -3.49 -10.04 8.34
N THR A 48 -2.44 -10.69 7.83
CA THR A 48 -1.64 -10.22 6.68
C THR A 48 -1.64 -11.24 5.56
N PHE A 49 -1.92 -10.79 4.34
CA PHE A 49 -1.77 -11.57 3.11
C PHE A 49 -0.84 -10.86 2.13
N LEU A 50 0.23 -11.57 1.71
CA LEU A 50 1.23 -11.06 0.79
C LEU A 50 1.05 -11.67 -0.60
N PHE A 51 0.82 -10.84 -1.61
CA PHE A 51 0.80 -11.33 -2.99
C PHE A 51 2.18 -11.82 -3.44
N GLY A 52 2.21 -12.96 -4.15
CA GLY A 52 3.43 -13.55 -4.68
C GLY A 52 3.82 -12.99 -6.04
N GLY A 53 3.01 -13.21 -7.05
CA GLY A 53 3.31 -12.88 -8.45
C GLY A 53 2.15 -12.26 -9.21
N ALA A 54 1.00 -12.03 -8.59
CA ALA A 54 -0.16 -11.45 -9.25
C ALA A 54 -0.09 -9.91 -9.21
N MET A 55 0.65 -9.33 -10.14
CA MET A 55 0.77 -7.88 -10.29
C MET A 55 -0.59 -7.26 -10.61
N GLY A 56 -0.95 -6.17 -9.93
CA GLY A 56 -2.26 -5.53 -10.02
C GLY A 56 -3.35 -6.16 -9.14
N GLY A 57 -3.05 -7.29 -8.47
CA GLY A 57 -4.06 -8.04 -7.70
C GLY A 57 -4.40 -7.46 -6.32
N ALA A 58 -3.49 -6.72 -5.70
CA ALA A 58 -3.66 -6.24 -4.32
C ALA A 58 -4.85 -5.28 -4.18
N LEU A 59 -4.98 -4.33 -5.08
CA LEU A 59 -6.01 -3.29 -5.04
C LEU A 59 -7.44 -3.87 -5.12
N PRO A 60 -7.80 -4.66 -6.16
CA PRO A 60 -9.13 -5.26 -6.25
C PRO A 60 -9.43 -6.26 -5.14
N THR A 61 -8.42 -7.00 -4.66
CA THR A 61 -8.59 -7.91 -3.52
C THR A 61 -8.90 -7.14 -2.24
N SER A 62 -8.21 -6.03 -2.00
CA SER A 62 -8.47 -5.17 -0.84
C SER A 62 -9.87 -4.56 -0.89
N LEU A 63 -10.35 -4.16 -2.08
CA LEU A 63 -11.72 -3.70 -2.25
C LEU A 63 -12.73 -4.80 -1.89
N GLY A 64 -12.56 -6.00 -2.46
CA GLY A 64 -13.45 -7.14 -2.16
C GLY A 64 -13.48 -7.47 -0.67
N LEU A 65 -12.31 -7.43 -0.01
CA LEU A 65 -12.21 -7.67 1.42
C LEU A 65 -12.91 -6.56 2.24
N ALA A 66 -12.72 -5.29 1.90
CA ALA A 66 -13.36 -4.16 2.57
C ALA A 66 -14.89 -4.23 2.47
N LEU A 67 -15.42 -4.58 1.31
CA LEU A 67 -16.86 -4.74 1.10
C LEU A 67 -17.45 -5.93 1.88
N SER A 68 -16.69 -7.02 2.01
CA SER A 68 -17.12 -8.22 2.73
C SER A 68 -16.93 -8.14 4.24
N ARG A 69 -16.10 -7.22 4.72
CA ARG A 69 -15.72 -7.02 6.12
C ARG A 69 -15.87 -5.55 6.56
N PRO A 70 -17.10 -5.01 6.57
CA PRO A 70 -17.34 -3.58 6.78
C PRO A 70 -16.99 -3.07 8.18
N LYS A 71 -16.76 -3.96 9.14
CA LYS A 71 -16.41 -3.61 10.53
C LYS A 71 -14.90 -3.58 10.77
N GLU A 72 -14.10 -4.20 9.88
CA GLU A 72 -12.64 -4.23 9.97
C GLU A 72 -12.03 -3.21 9.01
N THR A 73 -10.96 -2.56 9.41
CA THR A 73 -10.22 -1.67 8.52
C THR A 73 -9.26 -2.48 7.65
N VAL A 74 -9.40 -2.36 6.35
CA VAL A 74 -8.54 -2.99 5.35
C VAL A 74 -7.46 -2.01 4.92
N LEU A 75 -6.20 -2.45 5.02
CA LEU A 75 -5.03 -1.71 4.58
C LEU A 75 -4.43 -2.41 3.35
N CYS A 76 -4.49 -1.75 2.20
CA CYS A 76 -3.77 -2.14 0.99
C CYS A 76 -2.42 -1.45 0.97
N VAL A 77 -1.32 -2.20 0.88
CA VAL A 77 0.03 -1.64 0.72
C VAL A 77 0.62 -2.17 -0.57
N SER A 78 0.83 -1.31 -1.56
CA SER A 78 1.26 -1.73 -2.89
C SER A 78 2.29 -0.77 -3.48
N GLY A 79 3.04 -1.23 -4.46
CA GLY A 79 3.99 -0.38 -5.20
C GLY A 79 3.31 0.44 -6.29
N ASP A 80 4.00 1.50 -6.73
CA ASP A 80 3.54 2.35 -7.83
C ASP A 80 3.27 1.55 -9.10
N GLY A 81 4.19 0.68 -9.51
CA GLY A 81 4.00 -0.16 -10.69
C GLY A 81 2.86 -1.16 -10.59
N ASP A 82 2.62 -1.69 -9.40
CA ASP A 82 1.53 -2.62 -9.11
C ASP A 82 0.16 -1.91 -9.19
N ILE A 83 0.05 -0.70 -8.62
CA ILE A 83 -1.16 0.14 -8.70
C ILE A 83 -1.41 0.59 -10.15
N LEU A 84 -0.37 1.01 -10.88
CA LEU A 84 -0.48 1.39 -12.29
C LEU A 84 -1.10 0.27 -13.14
N MET A 85 -0.79 -0.99 -12.84
CA MET A 85 -1.34 -2.13 -13.57
C MET A 85 -2.83 -2.33 -13.34
N SER A 86 -3.36 -1.92 -12.20
CA SER A 86 -4.79 -1.98 -11.86
C SER A 86 -5.41 -0.59 -11.64
N MET A 87 -4.87 0.43 -12.28
CA MET A 87 -5.27 1.83 -12.08
C MET A 87 -6.77 2.07 -12.23
N GLY A 88 -7.44 1.38 -13.15
CA GLY A 88 -8.90 1.45 -13.32
C GLY A 88 -9.68 1.01 -12.06
N CYS A 89 -9.08 0.22 -11.18
CA CYS A 89 -9.69 -0.15 -9.90
C CYS A 89 -9.88 1.05 -8.97
N LEU A 90 -9.09 2.11 -9.09
CA LEU A 90 -9.29 3.35 -8.34
C LEU A 90 -10.67 3.95 -8.61
N ALA A 91 -11.12 3.97 -9.87
CA ALA A 91 -12.47 4.43 -10.22
C ALA A 91 -13.56 3.54 -9.60
N THR A 92 -13.35 2.22 -9.59
CA THR A 92 -14.30 1.27 -8.96
C THR A 92 -14.36 1.50 -7.44
N ILE A 93 -13.23 1.71 -6.77
CA ILE A 93 -13.17 2.02 -5.34
C ILE A 93 -13.88 3.32 -5.03
N ALA A 94 -13.60 4.37 -5.80
CA ALA A 94 -14.23 5.69 -5.62
C ALA A 94 -15.77 5.63 -5.80
N THR A 95 -16.25 4.79 -6.71
CA THR A 95 -17.67 4.61 -6.99
C THR A 95 -18.38 3.78 -5.90
N THR A 96 -17.70 2.73 -5.39
CA THR A 96 -18.26 1.86 -4.33
C THR A 96 -18.16 2.46 -2.93
N LYS A 97 -17.26 3.43 -2.74
CA LYS A 97 -17.08 4.22 -1.50
C LYS A 97 -16.97 3.38 -0.21
N PRO A 98 -16.09 2.37 -0.17
CA PRO A 98 -15.90 1.60 1.06
C PRO A 98 -15.37 2.52 2.17
N LYS A 99 -16.02 2.51 3.35
CA LYS A 99 -15.66 3.41 4.46
C LYS A 99 -14.44 2.94 5.25
N ASN A 100 -13.95 1.75 4.97
CA ASN A 100 -12.96 1.02 5.74
C ASN A 100 -11.74 0.58 4.91
N LEU A 101 -11.50 1.22 3.76
CA LEU A 101 -10.35 0.91 2.89
C LEU A 101 -9.34 2.06 2.88
N ILE A 102 -8.10 1.72 3.27
CA ILE A 102 -6.94 2.61 3.19
C ILE A 102 -5.95 1.99 2.21
N ILE A 103 -5.43 2.80 1.30
CA ILE A 103 -4.43 2.40 0.31
C ILE A 103 -3.16 3.21 0.55
N ILE A 104 -2.04 2.52 0.74
CA ILE A 104 -0.70 3.11 0.76
C ILE A 104 0.03 2.67 -0.50
N CYS A 105 0.33 3.62 -1.38
CA CYS A 105 1.21 3.43 -2.52
C CYS A 105 2.65 3.73 -2.11
N ILE A 106 3.51 2.73 -2.08
CA ILE A 106 4.96 2.91 -1.88
C ILE A 106 5.57 3.21 -3.25
N ASP A 107 5.82 4.49 -3.48
CA ASP A 107 6.32 4.99 -4.77
C ASP A 107 7.82 5.27 -4.71
N ASN A 108 8.59 4.38 -5.32
CA ASN A 108 10.03 4.52 -5.54
C ASN A 108 10.39 4.91 -6.98
N ALA A 109 9.40 5.19 -7.81
CA ALA A 109 9.54 5.55 -9.21
C ALA A 109 10.30 4.50 -10.06
N SER A 110 10.20 3.19 -9.69
CA SER A 110 11.01 2.17 -10.34
C SER A 110 10.50 0.73 -10.15
N TYR A 111 10.70 -0.09 -11.18
CA TYR A 111 10.49 -1.54 -11.16
C TYR A 111 11.75 -2.27 -10.69
N LEU A 112 12.10 -2.16 -9.40
CA LEU A 112 13.38 -2.68 -8.86
C LEU A 112 13.53 -4.19 -8.99
N GLU A 113 12.45 -4.97 -8.92
CA GLU A 113 12.49 -6.43 -8.97
C GLU A 113 12.90 -6.95 -10.37
N THR A 114 12.64 -6.18 -11.43
CA THR A 114 12.84 -6.61 -12.82
C THR A 114 13.94 -5.85 -13.54
N GLY A 115 14.82 -5.14 -12.81
CA GLY A 115 15.99 -4.48 -13.38
C GLY A 115 16.06 -2.97 -13.16
N GLY A 116 15.15 -2.37 -12.38
CA GLY A 116 15.23 -0.97 -11.98
C GLY A 116 14.75 0.03 -13.02
N GLN A 117 13.96 -0.42 -14.00
CA GLN A 117 13.37 0.46 -15.01
C GLN A 117 12.55 1.57 -14.35
N THR A 118 12.57 2.76 -14.89
CA THR A 118 11.76 3.88 -14.40
C THR A 118 10.28 3.57 -14.61
N SER A 119 9.48 3.69 -13.56
CA SER A 119 8.03 3.58 -13.67
C SER A 119 7.41 4.88 -14.18
N HIS A 120 6.12 4.87 -14.49
CA HIS A 120 5.41 6.06 -14.98
C HIS A 120 5.40 7.20 -13.95
N THR A 121 5.43 6.89 -12.65
CA THR A 121 5.52 7.92 -11.60
C THR A 121 6.87 8.65 -11.64
N GLY A 122 7.94 7.96 -12.07
CA GLY A 122 9.24 8.58 -12.35
C GLY A 122 9.28 9.41 -13.64
N LEU A 123 8.26 9.31 -14.47
CA LEU A 123 8.08 10.06 -15.71
C LEU A 123 7.02 11.15 -15.60
N GLY A 124 6.53 11.43 -14.39
CA GLY A 124 5.61 12.55 -14.13
C GLY A 124 4.15 12.17 -13.89
N VAL A 125 3.80 10.89 -13.88
CA VAL A 125 2.45 10.45 -13.49
C VAL A 125 2.28 10.59 -11.98
N ASN A 126 1.18 11.23 -11.54
CA ASN A 126 0.84 11.46 -10.14
C ASN A 126 -0.37 10.61 -9.76
N LEU A 127 -0.13 9.53 -9.01
CA LEU A 127 -1.19 8.58 -8.61
C LEU A 127 -2.17 9.16 -7.59
N ASP A 128 -1.74 10.10 -6.75
CA ASP A 128 -2.61 10.83 -5.82
C ASP A 128 -3.63 11.71 -6.57
N ILE A 129 -3.19 12.44 -7.60
CA ILE A 129 -4.07 13.25 -8.46
C ILE A 129 -5.04 12.34 -9.23
N ILE A 130 -4.59 11.17 -9.69
CA ILE A 130 -5.46 10.20 -10.36
C ILE A 130 -6.53 9.68 -9.38
N ALA A 131 -6.16 9.34 -8.14
CA ALA A 131 -7.11 8.91 -7.13
C ALA A 131 -8.11 10.02 -6.79
N GLU A 132 -7.66 11.26 -6.62
CA GLU A 132 -8.51 12.44 -6.43
C GLU A 132 -9.48 12.63 -7.62
N GLY A 133 -8.96 12.57 -8.85
CA GLY A 133 -9.76 12.65 -10.07
C GLY A 133 -10.80 11.53 -10.22
N CYS A 134 -10.55 10.35 -9.64
CA CYS A 134 -11.54 9.28 -9.55
C CYS A 134 -12.62 9.55 -8.49
N GLY A 135 -12.41 10.49 -7.55
CA GLY A 135 -13.36 10.84 -6.51
C GLY A 135 -13.04 10.29 -5.11
N PHE A 136 -11.77 9.97 -4.82
CA PHE A 136 -11.35 9.66 -3.44
C PHE A 136 -11.54 10.90 -2.55
N PRO A 137 -12.24 10.79 -1.41
CA PRO A 137 -12.47 11.92 -0.52
C PRO A 137 -11.20 12.36 0.23
N ILE A 138 -10.24 11.46 0.39
CA ILE A 138 -8.97 11.74 1.07
C ILE A 138 -7.83 11.18 0.24
N THR A 139 -6.97 12.09 -0.24
CA THR A 139 -5.68 11.78 -0.85
C THR A 139 -4.58 12.53 -0.12
N LYS A 140 -3.42 11.92 0.04
CA LYS A 140 -2.28 12.55 0.70
C LYS A 140 -0.98 12.05 0.11
N THR A 141 -0.15 12.97 -0.37
CA THR A 141 1.25 12.68 -0.69
C THR A 141 2.12 12.95 0.53
N ILE A 142 3.05 12.04 0.81
CA ILE A 142 4.02 12.11 1.89
C ILE A 142 5.41 12.01 1.28
N VAL A 143 6.23 13.03 1.51
CA VAL A 143 7.58 13.17 0.94
C VAL A 143 8.63 13.36 2.05
N THR A 144 8.24 13.95 3.19
CA THR A 144 9.13 14.28 4.31
C THR A 144 8.78 13.52 5.59
N GLU A 145 9.71 13.48 6.54
CA GLU A 145 9.48 12.82 7.84
C GLU A 145 8.40 13.55 8.66
N GLU A 146 8.30 14.87 8.55
CA GLU A 146 7.27 15.65 9.23
C GLU A 146 5.85 15.29 8.73
N GLU A 147 5.71 15.00 7.45
CA GLU A 147 4.43 14.62 6.86
C GLU A 147 3.97 13.21 7.27
N LEU A 148 4.90 12.35 7.73
CA LEU A 148 4.55 10.99 8.22
C LEU A 148 3.58 11.03 9.39
N LEU A 149 3.74 11.98 10.32
CA LEU A 149 2.85 12.11 11.47
C LEU A 149 1.43 12.49 11.05
N GLY A 150 1.32 13.38 10.05
CA GLY A 150 0.03 13.73 9.45
C GLY A 150 -0.63 12.54 8.74
N GLY A 151 0.16 11.76 7.98
CA GLY A 151 -0.29 10.53 7.35
C GLY A 151 -0.73 9.48 8.38
N LYS A 152 0.05 9.29 9.45
CA LYS A 152 -0.32 8.39 10.55
C LYS A 152 -1.65 8.79 11.18
N LYS A 153 -1.88 10.07 11.42
CA LYS A 153 -3.16 10.56 11.95
C LYS A 153 -4.34 10.19 11.04
N ILE A 154 -4.16 10.29 9.72
CA ILE A 154 -5.21 9.86 8.75
C ILE A 154 -5.52 8.36 8.92
N LEU A 155 -4.52 7.51 9.17
CA LEU A 155 -4.73 6.09 9.42
C LEU A 155 -5.39 5.82 10.79
N ASP A 156 -5.16 6.68 11.77
CA ASP A 156 -5.69 6.55 13.13
C ASP A 156 -7.14 7.06 13.25
N ASP A 157 -7.51 8.03 12.43
CA ASP A 157 -8.86 8.58 12.39
C ASP A 157 -9.79 7.59 11.66
N ASN A 158 -11.00 7.40 12.18
CA ASN A 158 -12.04 6.60 11.52
C ASN A 158 -12.52 7.33 10.26
N CYS A 159 -11.85 7.09 9.13
CA CYS A 159 -12.15 7.76 7.87
C CYS A 159 -13.53 7.33 7.33
N SER A 160 -14.29 8.30 6.86
CA SER A 160 -15.63 8.10 6.27
C SER A 160 -15.60 7.83 4.76
N GLY A 161 -14.60 7.11 4.26
CA GLY A 161 -14.48 6.81 2.83
C GLY A 161 -13.11 6.21 2.48
N PRO A 162 -12.88 5.82 1.22
CA PRO A 162 -11.58 5.30 0.84
C PRO A 162 -10.51 6.38 0.93
N VAL A 163 -9.34 5.98 1.45
CA VAL A 163 -8.16 6.84 1.59
C VAL A 163 -7.08 6.38 0.64
N PHE A 164 -6.40 7.32 -0.02
CA PHE A 164 -5.22 7.05 -0.82
C PHE A 164 -4.02 7.84 -0.31
N ILE A 165 -2.97 7.16 0.10
CA ILE A 165 -1.71 7.77 0.54
C ILE A 165 -0.61 7.39 -0.45
N LEU A 166 0.02 8.40 -1.05
CA LEU A 166 1.20 8.26 -1.89
C LEU A 166 2.45 8.51 -1.04
N LEU A 167 3.15 7.45 -0.66
CA LEU A 167 4.39 7.52 0.11
C LEU A 167 5.59 7.51 -0.84
N LYS A 168 6.21 8.67 -1.04
CA LYS A 168 7.42 8.81 -1.86
C LYS A 168 8.64 8.33 -1.12
N VAL A 169 9.32 7.32 -1.66
CA VAL A 169 10.50 6.72 -1.04
C VAL A 169 11.68 6.71 -2.00
N SER A 170 12.88 6.66 -1.45
CA SER A 170 14.09 6.48 -2.26
C SER A 170 14.11 5.11 -2.96
N LYS A 171 14.92 4.98 -4.03
CA LYS A 171 15.16 3.71 -4.74
C LYS A 171 16.00 2.72 -3.91
N SER A 172 15.89 2.76 -2.58
CA SER A 172 16.56 1.84 -1.68
C SER A 172 15.90 0.45 -1.70
N ASN A 173 16.70 -0.58 -1.47
CA ASN A 173 16.17 -1.94 -1.34
C ASN A 173 15.25 -2.06 -0.11
N PRO A 174 14.17 -2.84 -0.21
CA PRO A 174 13.35 -3.20 0.93
C PRO A 174 14.19 -3.99 1.97
N PRO A 175 13.68 -4.18 3.19
CA PRO A 175 14.36 -5.02 4.17
C PRO A 175 14.54 -6.44 3.62
N LYS A 176 15.61 -7.13 4.06
CA LYS A 176 15.78 -8.55 3.76
C LYS A 176 14.71 -9.34 4.52
N TYR A 177 13.85 -10.00 3.77
CA TYR A 177 12.79 -10.82 4.32
C TYR A 177 12.57 -12.05 3.43
N SER A 178 12.61 -13.23 4.04
CA SER A 178 12.28 -14.50 3.39
C SER A 178 10.85 -14.86 3.76
N ARG A 179 9.93 -14.74 2.82
CA ARG A 179 8.51 -15.03 3.00
C ARG A 179 8.21 -16.51 2.82
N ASN A 180 7.09 -16.96 3.38
CA ASN A 180 6.51 -18.24 3.01
C ASN A 180 5.94 -18.14 1.57
N TRP A 181 6.44 -18.99 0.67
CA TRP A 181 5.99 -19.05 -0.72
C TRP A 181 4.86 -20.07 -0.94
N ASN A 182 4.41 -20.77 0.11
CA ASN A 182 3.26 -21.66 0.03
C ASN A 182 1.96 -20.84 0.02
N ALA A 183 1.51 -20.46 -1.16
CA ALA A 183 0.33 -19.61 -1.33
C ALA A 183 -0.95 -20.24 -0.75
N SER A 184 -1.05 -21.57 -0.75
CA SER A 184 -2.19 -22.30 -0.18
C SER A 184 -2.23 -22.18 1.34
N GLU A 185 -1.07 -22.35 1.98
CA GLU A 185 -0.93 -22.20 3.43
C GLU A 185 -1.23 -20.76 3.89
N GLU A 186 -0.66 -19.77 3.21
CA GLU A 186 -0.87 -18.35 3.51
C GLU A 186 -2.33 -17.95 3.34
N LYS A 187 -2.97 -18.39 2.26
CA LYS A 187 -4.41 -18.18 2.05
C LYS A 187 -5.23 -18.82 3.17
N PHE A 188 -4.87 -20.04 3.56
CA PHE A 188 -5.60 -20.76 4.61
C PHE A 188 -5.47 -20.08 5.97
N LYS A 189 -4.26 -19.66 6.33
CA LYS A 189 -3.95 -18.92 7.55
C LYS A 189 -4.75 -17.61 7.61
N PHE A 190 -4.70 -16.81 6.55
CA PHE A 190 -5.43 -15.54 6.47
C PHE A 190 -6.94 -15.76 6.55
N ARG A 191 -7.49 -16.71 5.76
CA ARG A 191 -8.91 -17.04 5.79
C ARG A 191 -9.37 -17.52 7.17
N LYS A 192 -8.59 -18.36 7.85
CA LYS A 192 -8.92 -18.84 9.20
C LYS A 192 -9.07 -17.68 10.18
N ASN A 193 -8.20 -16.67 10.09
CA ASN A 193 -8.29 -15.46 10.91
C ASN A 193 -9.56 -14.63 10.63
N LEU A 194 -10.10 -14.71 9.42
CA LEU A 194 -11.31 -13.95 9.04
C LEU A 194 -12.60 -14.60 9.55
N ILE A 195 -12.63 -15.91 9.78
CA ILE A 195 -13.85 -16.67 10.08
C ILE A 195 -13.96 -17.14 11.53
N ASN A 196 -12.91 -16.93 12.31
CA ASN A 196 -12.90 -17.15 13.77
C ASN A 196 -13.12 -15.80 14.50
#